data_493a0a6524cbf48a9019ef91e009165b
#
_entry.id   493a0a6524cbf48a9019ef91e009165b
#
_cell.length_a   1.000
_cell.length_b   1.000
_cell.length_c   1.000
_cell.angle_alpha   90.00
_cell.angle_beta   90.00
_cell.angle_gamma   90.00
#
_symmetry.space_group_name_H-M   'P 1'
#
loop_
_entity.id
_entity.type
_entity.pdbx_description
1 polymer ?
#
loop_
_entity_poly.entity_id
_entity_poly.type
_entity_poly.pdbx_seq_one_letter_code
_entity_poly.pdbx_strand_id
1 'polypeptide(L)'
;PQAESAASHLLAEAVEAEFRQGRVTARKVRRLGAIVLADTPVRPTPEAGRAAVSAALRRDGLALLDWSTAARDLRGRLALLHRELGGPWPDVSDGALLQRLDDWLGPELQALAEGAAVARIDLAGPLRNLLPWPEAARFDELAPEWLEVPSGSRVRVAYPVPGEETTRPVVAVKLQECFGLAESPRLAGGRVPVLFHLLSPARRPLAVTDDLTSFWSGPYAQVRAEMRGRYPRHPWPEDPWAAPATARTNRRN
;
A
#
# COMPACT_ATOMS: atom_id res chain seq x y z
N PRO A 1 -44.85 -31.33 -7.43
CA PRO A 1 -46.14 -30.67 -7.20
C PRO A 1 -46.86 -31.18 -5.95
N GLN A 2 -47.03 -32.53 -5.75
CA GLN A 2 -47.77 -33.04 -4.57
C GLN A 2 -47.04 -32.80 -3.23
N ALA A 3 -45.73 -32.92 -3.18
CA ALA A 3 -44.93 -32.61 -1.97
C ALA A 3 -44.92 -31.12 -1.62
N GLU A 4 -44.96 -30.22 -2.61
CA GLU A 4 -45.05 -28.77 -2.44
C GLU A 4 -46.42 -28.34 -1.86
N SER A 5 -47.49 -29.02 -2.28
CA SER A 5 -48.84 -28.75 -1.78
C SER A 5 -49.04 -29.21 -0.33
N ALA A 6 -48.44 -30.36 0.05
CA ALA A 6 -48.56 -30.95 1.39
C ALA A 6 -47.72 -30.25 2.47
N ALA A 7 -46.63 -29.56 2.05
CA ALA A 7 -45.69 -28.91 2.96
C ALA A 7 -45.42 -27.44 2.58
N SER A 8 -46.46 -26.74 2.13
CA SER A 8 -46.37 -25.34 1.68
C SER A 8 -45.80 -24.39 2.71
N HIS A 9 -45.96 -24.70 4.01
CA HIS A 9 -45.35 -23.94 5.10
C HIS A 9 -43.81 -24.08 5.20
N LEU A 10 -43.24 -25.10 4.54
CA LEU A 10 -41.77 -25.27 4.46
C LEU A 10 -41.18 -24.74 3.14
N LEU A 11 -42.04 -24.21 2.26
CA LEU A 11 -41.59 -23.64 0.99
C LEU A 11 -41.04 -22.24 1.25
N ALA A 12 -39.76 -22.04 0.94
CA ALA A 12 -39.07 -20.74 1.03
C ALA A 12 -38.46 -20.39 -0.34
N GLU A 13 -38.58 -19.14 -0.71
CA GLU A 13 -37.91 -18.57 -1.87
C GLU A 13 -37.08 -17.38 -1.39
N ALA A 14 -35.79 -17.38 -1.73
CA ALA A 14 -34.86 -16.31 -1.34
C ALA A 14 -33.87 -16.01 -2.46
N VAL A 15 -33.42 -14.77 -2.53
CA VAL A 15 -32.27 -14.39 -3.35
C VAL A 15 -31.03 -14.44 -2.45
N GLU A 16 -30.15 -15.38 -2.75
CA GLU A 16 -28.87 -15.56 -2.07
C GLU A 16 -27.78 -14.89 -2.90
N ALA A 17 -27.13 -13.88 -2.33
CA ALA A 17 -26.00 -13.19 -2.94
C ALA A 17 -24.69 -13.61 -2.25
N GLU A 18 -23.66 -13.83 -3.03
CA GLU A 18 -22.35 -14.23 -2.55
C GLU A 18 -21.25 -13.46 -3.29
N PHE A 19 -20.22 -13.05 -2.55
CA PHE A 19 -19.02 -12.46 -3.13
C PHE A 19 -17.96 -13.54 -3.31
N ARG A 20 -17.71 -13.87 -4.57
CA ARG A 20 -16.71 -14.89 -4.98
C ARG A 20 -15.90 -14.41 -6.16
N GLN A 21 -14.60 -14.77 -6.21
CA GLN A 21 -13.69 -14.47 -7.32
C GLN A 21 -13.72 -12.98 -7.73
N GLY A 22 -13.80 -12.10 -6.74
CA GLY A 22 -13.79 -10.67 -6.94
C GLY A 22 -15.07 -10.07 -7.54
N ARG A 23 -16.20 -10.77 -7.45
CA ARG A 23 -17.53 -10.28 -7.90
C ARG A 23 -18.65 -10.76 -7.00
N VAL A 24 -19.74 -10.00 -6.98
CA VAL A 24 -21.00 -10.47 -6.44
C VAL A 24 -21.76 -11.26 -7.49
N THR A 25 -22.21 -12.44 -7.10
CA THR A 25 -23.17 -13.24 -7.86
C THR A 25 -24.39 -13.48 -6.99
N ALA A 26 -25.58 -13.59 -7.61
CA ALA A 26 -26.80 -13.90 -6.88
C ALA A 26 -27.58 -15.01 -7.57
N ARG A 27 -28.27 -15.79 -6.76
CA ARG A 27 -29.10 -16.90 -7.20
C ARG A 27 -30.44 -16.83 -6.48
N LYS A 28 -31.50 -17.04 -7.22
CA LYS A 28 -32.84 -17.23 -6.68
C LYS A 28 -32.99 -18.70 -6.36
N VAL A 29 -33.10 -18.99 -5.08
CA VAL A 29 -33.18 -20.35 -4.55
C VAL A 29 -34.56 -20.60 -3.99
N ARG A 30 -35.20 -21.67 -4.45
CA ARG A 30 -36.47 -22.14 -3.93
C ARG A 30 -36.24 -23.46 -3.19
N ARG A 31 -36.61 -23.50 -1.92
CA ARG A 31 -36.37 -24.65 -1.03
C ARG A 31 -37.65 -25.15 -0.43
N LEU A 32 -37.68 -26.46 -0.19
CA LEU A 32 -38.66 -27.12 0.67
C LEU A 32 -37.90 -27.66 1.89
N GLY A 33 -37.93 -26.94 3.00
CA GLY A 33 -37.04 -27.22 4.11
C GLY A 33 -35.57 -27.17 3.67
N ALA A 34 -34.81 -28.25 3.84
CA ALA A 34 -33.40 -28.34 3.41
C ALA A 34 -33.21 -28.70 1.93
N ILE A 35 -34.26 -29.04 1.20
CA ILE A 35 -34.18 -29.52 -0.20
C ILE A 35 -34.27 -28.32 -1.14
N VAL A 36 -33.27 -28.15 -2.00
CA VAL A 36 -33.28 -27.15 -3.09
C VAL A 36 -34.14 -27.68 -4.23
N LEU A 37 -35.22 -26.97 -4.53
CA LEU A 37 -36.15 -27.31 -5.62
C LEU A 37 -35.79 -26.64 -6.95
N ALA A 38 -35.28 -25.39 -6.84
CA ALA A 38 -34.85 -24.63 -8.00
C ALA A 38 -33.71 -23.70 -7.59
N ASP A 39 -32.78 -23.46 -8.50
CA ASP A 39 -31.63 -22.60 -8.32
C ASP A 39 -31.33 -21.89 -9.66
N THR A 40 -31.64 -20.60 -9.73
CA THR A 40 -31.55 -19.81 -10.98
C THR A 40 -30.68 -18.61 -10.78
N PRO A 41 -29.67 -18.36 -11.64
CA PRO A 41 -28.87 -17.14 -11.60
C PRO A 41 -29.75 -15.91 -11.82
N VAL A 42 -29.59 -14.89 -10.97
CA VAL A 42 -30.29 -13.62 -11.09
C VAL A 42 -29.30 -12.47 -10.88
N ARG A 43 -29.71 -11.25 -11.24
CA ARG A 43 -28.93 -10.08 -10.85
C ARG A 43 -29.05 -9.86 -9.35
N PRO A 44 -27.94 -9.55 -8.65
CA PRO A 44 -28.01 -9.19 -7.24
C PRO A 44 -28.84 -7.91 -7.05
N THR A 45 -29.65 -7.87 -6.01
CA THR A 45 -30.21 -6.58 -5.57
C THR A 45 -29.09 -5.78 -4.90
N PRO A 46 -29.09 -4.44 -4.98
CA PRO A 46 -28.05 -3.62 -4.34
C PRO A 46 -27.88 -3.93 -2.85
N GLU A 47 -28.97 -4.17 -2.16
CA GLU A 47 -28.95 -4.50 -0.72
C GLU A 47 -28.29 -5.87 -0.46
N ALA A 48 -28.72 -6.95 -1.14
CA ALA A 48 -28.16 -8.28 -0.99
C ALA A 48 -26.69 -8.30 -1.44
N GLY A 49 -26.35 -7.62 -2.53
CA GLY A 49 -24.98 -7.48 -2.99
C GLY A 49 -24.09 -6.75 -1.99
N ARG A 50 -24.54 -5.64 -1.42
CA ARG A 50 -23.80 -4.90 -0.39
C ARG A 50 -23.57 -5.74 0.86
N ALA A 51 -24.59 -6.46 1.33
CA ALA A 51 -24.45 -7.38 2.45
C ALA A 51 -23.42 -8.47 2.18
N ALA A 52 -23.43 -9.08 0.97
CA ALA A 52 -22.48 -10.10 0.57
C ALA A 52 -21.03 -9.59 0.53
N VAL A 53 -20.79 -8.40 -0.07
CA VAL A 53 -19.45 -7.77 -0.10
C VAL A 53 -18.97 -7.44 1.31
N SER A 54 -19.80 -6.78 2.11
CA SER A 54 -19.45 -6.39 3.48
C SER A 54 -19.14 -7.61 4.36
N ALA A 55 -19.92 -8.69 4.24
CA ALA A 55 -19.67 -9.92 4.97
C ALA A 55 -18.36 -10.59 4.54
N ALA A 56 -18.07 -10.61 3.24
CA ALA A 56 -16.81 -11.15 2.72
C ALA A 56 -15.61 -10.35 3.21
N LEU A 57 -15.65 -9.02 3.12
CA LEU A 57 -14.57 -8.14 3.58
C LEU A 57 -14.33 -8.28 5.10
N ARG A 58 -15.38 -8.38 5.90
CA ARG A 58 -15.23 -8.59 7.35
C ARG A 58 -14.66 -9.96 7.72
N ARG A 59 -14.97 -11.00 6.94
CA ARG A 59 -14.48 -12.37 7.16
C ARG A 59 -13.05 -12.55 6.67
N ASP A 60 -12.74 -12.10 5.45
CA ASP A 60 -11.52 -12.44 4.72
C ASP A 60 -10.56 -11.24 4.59
N GLY A 61 -10.98 -10.06 5.03
CA GLY A 61 -10.15 -8.85 5.08
C GLY A 61 -10.11 -8.04 3.78
N LEU A 62 -9.40 -6.92 3.85
CA LEU A 62 -9.25 -5.98 2.74
C LEU A 62 -8.34 -6.50 1.61
N ALA A 63 -7.66 -7.63 1.82
CA ALA A 63 -6.88 -8.30 0.78
C ALA A 63 -7.74 -8.84 -0.39
N LEU A 64 -9.07 -8.95 -0.20
CA LEU A 64 -10.01 -9.26 -1.27
C LEU A 64 -10.13 -8.15 -2.33
N LEU A 65 -9.77 -6.92 -1.98
CA LEU A 65 -9.79 -5.77 -2.89
C LEU A 65 -8.49 -5.70 -3.69
N ASP A 66 -8.56 -5.14 -4.89
CA ASP A 66 -7.39 -4.95 -5.75
C ASP A 66 -6.68 -3.63 -5.41
N TRP A 67 -5.57 -3.75 -4.69
CA TRP A 67 -4.77 -2.62 -4.25
C TRP A 67 -3.73 -2.26 -5.32
N SER A 68 -4.00 -1.24 -6.10
CA SER A 68 -3.02 -0.65 -7.01
C SER A 68 -1.78 -0.13 -6.26
N THR A 69 -0.66 0.02 -6.96
CA THR A 69 0.55 0.63 -6.38
C THR A 69 0.27 2.02 -5.81
N ALA A 70 -0.54 2.83 -6.50
CA ALA A 70 -0.92 4.16 -6.05
C ALA A 70 -1.77 4.13 -4.76
N ALA A 71 -2.71 3.19 -4.66
CA ALA A 71 -3.53 3.02 -3.46
C ALA A 71 -2.69 2.54 -2.26
N ARG A 72 -1.78 1.60 -2.47
CA ARG A 72 -0.86 1.13 -1.42
C ARG A 72 0.06 2.24 -0.92
N ASP A 73 0.64 3.00 -1.84
CA ASP A 73 1.52 4.12 -1.52
C ASP A 73 0.78 5.19 -0.70
N LEU A 74 -0.40 5.61 -1.17
CA LEU A 74 -1.23 6.58 -0.44
C LEU A 74 -1.61 6.08 0.95
N ARG A 75 -2.00 4.81 1.07
CA ARG A 75 -2.32 4.19 2.34
C ARG A 75 -1.13 4.16 3.29
N GLY A 76 0.06 3.79 2.79
CA GLY A 76 1.30 3.77 3.58
C GLY A 76 1.69 5.16 4.08
N ARG A 77 1.55 6.20 3.24
CA ARG A 77 1.79 7.60 3.61
C ARG A 77 0.83 8.08 4.70
N LEU A 78 -0.46 7.79 4.56
CA LEU A 78 -1.46 8.10 5.58
C LEU A 78 -1.19 7.35 6.89
N ALA A 79 -0.82 6.06 6.81
CA ALA A 79 -0.49 5.25 7.97
C ALA A 79 0.73 5.82 8.74
N LEU A 80 1.76 6.27 8.02
CA LEU A 80 2.91 6.95 8.63
C LEU A 80 2.45 8.18 9.40
N LEU A 81 1.69 9.06 8.77
CA LEU A 81 1.26 10.32 9.39
C LEU A 81 0.33 10.09 10.57
N HIS A 82 -0.59 9.14 10.48
CA HIS A 82 -1.43 8.76 11.62
C HIS A 82 -0.60 8.27 12.80
N ARG A 83 0.36 7.37 12.55
CA ARG A 83 1.21 6.80 13.60
C ARG A 83 2.09 7.84 14.28
N GLU A 84 2.68 8.75 13.51
CA GLU A 84 3.68 9.70 14.02
C GLU A 84 3.07 11.00 14.56
N LEU A 85 1.97 11.45 13.96
CA LEU A 85 1.35 12.73 14.26
C LEU A 85 -0.01 12.60 14.96
N GLY A 86 -0.67 11.44 14.82
CA GLY A 86 -2.01 11.23 15.34
C GLY A 86 -3.07 12.01 14.57
N GLY A 87 -4.16 12.39 15.25
CA GLY A 87 -5.18 13.23 14.62
C GLY A 87 -4.63 14.59 14.16
N PRO A 88 -5.16 15.14 13.06
CA PRO A 88 -6.36 14.67 12.33
C PRO A 88 -6.10 13.62 11.24
N TRP A 89 -4.88 13.11 11.10
CA TRP A 89 -4.55 12.09 10.09
C TRP A 89 -5.33 10.79 10.36
N PRO A 90 -6.04 10.24 9.36
CA PRO A 90 -6.94 9.10 9.57
C PRO A 90 -6.17 7.81 9.88
N ASP A 91 -6.74 6.98 10.75
CA ASP A 91 -6.32 5.59 10.89
C ASP A 91 -6.79 4.80 9.65
N VAL A 92 -5.84 4.25 8.92
CA VAL A 92 -6.04 3.45 7.71
C VAL A 92 -5.60 1.99 7.90
N SER A 93 -5.55 1.53 9.15
CA SER A 93 -5.39 0.10 9.46
C SER A 93 -6.57 -0.71 8.90
N ASP A 94 -6.37 -2.01 8.69
CA ASP A 94 -7.44 -2.90 8.21
C ASP A 94 -8.68 -2.81 9.10
N GLY A 95 -8.48 -2.83 10.43
CA GLY A 95 -9.57 -2.74 11.38
C GLY A 95 -10.36 -1.43 11.27
N ALA A 96 -9.67 -0.29 11.20
CA ALA A 96 -10.32 1.01 11.09
C ALA A 96 -11.08 1.17 9.75
N LEU A 97 -10.50 0.72 8.65
CA LEU A 97 -11.15 0.77 7.35
C LEU A 97 -12.36 -0.18 7.26
N LEU A 98 -12.26 -1.38 7.84
CA LEU A 98 -13.38 -2.34 7.90
C LEU A 98 -14.55 -1.84 8.76
N GLN A 99 -14.26 -1.12 9.84
CA GLN A 99 -15.31 -0.52 10.70
C GLN A 99 -16.07 0.60 9.97
N ARG A 100 -15.42 1.31 9.04
CA ARG A 100 -15.96 2.47 8.34
C ARG A 100 -16.12 2.23 6.83
N LEU A 101 -16.44 1.00 6.42
CA LEU A 101 -16.55 0.64 4.99
C LEU A 101 -17.44 1.60 4.19
N ASP A 102 -18.59 1.97 4.75
CA ASP A 102 -19.54 2.86 4.08
C ASP A 102 -19.05 4.30 3.98
N ASP A 103 -18.23 4.75 4.92
CA ASP A 103 -17.74 6.13 4.97
C ASP A 103 -16.69 6.41 3.90
N TRP A 104 -15.78 5.46 3.66
CA TRP A 104 -14.67 5.69 2.72
C TRP A 104 -14.84 4.97 1.39
N LEU A 105 -15.61 3.87 1.33
CA LEU A 105 -15.75 3.02 0.14
C LEU A 105 -17.21 2.98 -0.38
N GLY A 106 -18.09 3.89 0.05
CA GLY A 106 -19.52 3.85 -0.23
C GLY A 106 -19.89 3.67 -1.70
N PRO A 107 -19.43 4.53 -2.63
CA PRO A 107 -19.70 4.40 -4.06
C PRO A 107 -19.14 3.11 -4.66
N GLU A 108 -17.94 2.70 -4.27
CA GLU A 108 -17.26 1.50 -4.74
C GLU A 108 -17.94 0.23 -4.22
N LEU A 109 -18.42 0.25 -2.97
CA LEU A 109 -19.26 -0.84 -2.44
C LEU A 109 -20.56 -0.98 -3.21
N GLN A 110 -21.16 0.12 -3.63
CA GLN A 110 -22.35 0.08 -4.48
C GLN A 110 -22.05 -0.55 -5.84
N ALA A 111 -20.96 -0.15 -6.49
CA ALA A 111 -20.54 -0.75 -7.76
C ALA A 111 -20.27 -2.26 -7.63
N LEU A 112 -19.58 -2.68 -6.56
CA LEU A 112 -19.35 -4.08 -6.27
C LEU A 112 -20.66 -4.83 -6.01
N ALA A 113 -21.59 -4.25 -5.25
CA ALA A 113 -22.90 -4.81 -4.96
C ALA A 113 -23.72 -5.07 -6.23
N GLU A 114 -23.57 -4.21 -7.24
CA GLU A 114 -24.21 -4.33 -8.55
C GLU A 114 -23.48 -5.28 -9.51
N GLY A 115 -22.38 -5.89 -9.07
CA GLY A 115 -21.64 -6.93 -9.80
C GLY A 115 -20.39 -6.43 -10.53
N ALA A 116 -19.90 -5.21 -10.27
CA ALA A 116 -18.59 -4.81 -10.75
C ALA A 116 -17.48 -5.74 -10.22
N ALA A 117 -16.44 -5.95 -11.03
CA ALA A 117 -15.26 -6.71 -10.60
C ALA A 117 -14.36 -5.83 -9.74
N VAL A 118 -13.70 -6.40 -8.73
CA VAL A 118 -12.73 -5.68 -7.87
C VAL A 118 -11.62 -5.02 -8.68
N ALA A 119 -11.16 -5.62 -9.76
CA ALA A 119 -10.13 -5.05 -10.64
C ALA A 119 -10.56 -3.73 -11.34
N ARG A 120 -11.84 -3.36 -11.29
CA ARG A 120 -12.36 -2.09 -11.83
C ARG A 120 -12.53 -1.01 -10.78
N ILE A 121 -12.28 -1.34 -9.51
CA ILE A 121 -12.46 -0.41 -8.40
C ILE A 121 -11.14 0.31 -8.16
N ASP A 122 -11.17 1.64 -8.23
CA ASP A 122 -10.04 2.47 -7.81
C ASP A 122 -10.13 2.75 -6.31
N LEU A 123 -9.14 2.30 -5.54
CA LEU A 123 -9.07 2.54 -4.10
C LEU A 123 -8.30 3.83 -3.76
N ALA A 124 -7.53 4.38 -4.70
CA ALA A 124 -6.77 5.61 -4.45
C ALA A 124 -7.68 6.83 -4.30
N GLY A 125 -8.75 6.90 -5.10
CA GLY A 125 -9.76 7.96 -4.99
C GLY A 125 -10.40 8.03 -3.61
N PRO A 126 -11.07 6.96 -3.14
CA PRO A 126 -11.63 6.87 -1.80
C PRO A 126 -10.65 7.18 -0.67
N LEU A 127 -9.42 6.67 -0.73
CA LEU A 127 -8.39 6.98 0.27
C LEU A 127 -8.00 8.46 0.26
N ARG A 128 -7.94 9.10 -0.92
CA ARG A 128 -7.65 10.53 -1.04
C ARG A 128 -8.73 11.38 -0.38
N ASN A 129 -9.98 10.93 -0.41
CA ASN A 129 -11.08 11.62 0.26
C ASN A 129 -10.99 11.57 1.79
N LEU A 130 -10.16 10.70 2.35
CA LEU A 130 -9.88 10.67 3.80
C LEU A 130 -8.88 11.73 4.26
N LEU A 131 -8.21 12.43 3.34
CA LEU A 131 -7.25 13.48 3.70
C LEU A 131 -7.92 14.58 4.54
N PRO A 132 -7.34 14.94 5.70
CA PRO A 132 -7.92 15.96 6.58
C PRO A 132 -7.60 17.37 6.05
N TRP A 133 -8.60 18.17 5.81
CA TRP A 133 -8.40 19.58 5.46
C TRP A 133 -8.58 20.47 6.68
N PRO A 134 -7.69 21.50 6.86
CA PRO A 134 -6.67 22.03 5.92
C PRO A 134 -5.30 21.33 5.98
N GLU A 135 -5.05 20.41 6.90
CA GLU A 135 -3.74 19.79 7.14
C GLU A 135 -3.21 19.04 5.91
N ALA A 136 -4.11 18.55 5.07
CA ALA A 136 -3.79 17.89 3.79
C ALA A 136 -2.93 18.75 2.85
N ALA A 137 -2.92 20.07 2.99
CA ALA A 137 -2.05 20.95 2.21
C ALA A 137 -0.55 20.65 2.44
N ARG A 138 -0.20 20.06 3.58
CA ARG A 138 1.18 19.66 3.92
C ARG A 138 1.47 18.17 3.69
N PHE A 139 0.54 17.44 3.08
CA PHE A 139 0.67 15.98 2.92
C PHE A 139 1.95 15.59 2.17
N ASP A 140 2.25 16.24 1.05
CA ASP A 140 3.44 15.94 0.25
C ASP A 140 4.75 16.46 0.88
N GLU A 141 4.69 17.46 1.76
CA GLU A 141 5.82 17.90 2.57
C GLU A 141 6.13 16.87 3.67
N LEU A 142 5.11 16.39 4.37
CA LEU A 142 5.24 15.51 5.53
C LEU A 142 5.56 14.06 5.15
N ALA A 143 5.03 13.60 4.02
CA ALA A 143 5.22 12.24 3.50
C ALA A 143 5.37 12.28 1.96
N PRO A 144 6.49 12.77 1.42
CA PRO A 144 6.68 12.94 -0.02
C PRO A 144 6.75 11.61 -0.76
N GLU A 145 6.26 11.57 -2.00
CA GLU A 145 6.42 10.38 -2.87
C GLU A 145 7.87 10.17 -3.31
N TRP A 146 8.63 11.25 -3.42
CA TRP A 146 9.98 11.25 -3.94
C TRP A 146 10.90 12.06 -3.06
N LEU A 147 12.12 11.58 -2.89
CA LEU A 147 13.22 12.37 -2.31
C LEU A 147 14.23 12.71 -3.39
N GLU A 148 14.72 13.93 -3.37
CA GLU A 148 15.88 14.34 -4.16
C GLU A 148 17.14 13.99 -3.37
N VAL A 149 18.07 13.31 -4.03
CA VAL A 149 19.38 12.96 -3.46
C VAL A 149 20.47 13.85 -4.06
N PRO A 150 21.66 13.97 -3.44
CA PRO A 150 22.70 14.92 -3.88
C PRO A 150 23.12 14.82 -5.34
N SER A 151 22.93 13.67 -5.98
CA SER A 151 23.17 13.52 -7.43
C SER A 151 22.19 14.28 -8.33
N GLY A 152 21.13 14.86 -7.76
CA GLY A 152 20.00 15.43 -8.48
C GLY A 152 18.96 14.41 -8.93
N SER A 153 19.16 13.14 -8.63
CA SER A 153 18.16 12.09 -8.92
C SER A 153 16.98 12.19 -7.94
N ARG A 154 15.78 11.96 -8.44
CA ARG A 154 14.58 11.78 -7.62
C ARG A 154 14.36 10.30 -7.40
N VAL A 155 14.32 9.88 -6.14
CA VAL A 155 14.17 8.48 -5.74
C VAL A 155 12.83 8.30 -5.03
N ARG A 156 12.10 7.27 -5.42
CA ARG A 156 10.79 6.99 -4.80
C ARG A 156 10.96 6.54 -3.36
N VAL A 157 10.12 7.07 -2.49
CA VAL A 157 10.00 6.60 -1.11
C VAL A 157 8.95 5.48 -1.07
N ALA A 158 9.33 4.32 -0.58
CA ALA A 158 8.41 3.22 -0.33
C ALA A 158 7.87 3.34 1.09
N TYR A 159 6.56 3.45 1.20
CA TYR A 159 5.86 3.52 2.48
C TYR A 159 5.24 2.17 2.80
N PRO A 160 5.60 1.55 3.93
CA PRO A 160 4.98 0.30 4.37
C PRO A 160 3.49 0.52 4.64
N VAL A 161 2.66 -0.42 4.20
CA VAL A 161 1.24 -0.42 4.55
C VAL A 161 1.02 -1.06 5.93
N PRO A 162 -0.10 -0.76 6.61
CA PRO A 162 -0.40 -1.40 7.88
C PRO A 162 -0.38 -2.93 7.79
N GLY A 163 0.26 -3.59 8.74
CA GLY A 163 0.43 -5.04 8.78
C GLY A 163 1.76 -5.57 8.22
N GLU A 164 2.57 -4.73 7.57
CA GLU A 164 3.93 -5.10 7.16
C GLU A 164 4.91 -5.06 8.35
N GLU A 165 5.96 -5.91 8.30
CA GLU A 165 6.97 -6.00 9.37
C GLU A 165 7.76 -4.69 9.53
N THR A 166 8.13 -4.07 8.41
CA THR A 166 8.78 -2.76 8.43
C THR A 166 7.75 -1.65 8.62
N THR A 167 8.08 -0.67 9.44
CA THR A 167 7.23 0.50 9.69
C THR A 167 7.86 1.81 9.21
N ARG A 168 9.09 1.74 8.68
CA ARG A 168 9.85 2.92 8.26
C ARG A 168 9.73 3.18 6.76
N PRO A 169 9.71 4.44 6.31
CA PRO A 169 9.82 4.76 4.90
C PRO A 169 11.20 4.38 4.37
N VAL A 170 11.24 3.71 3.22
CA VAL A 170 12.45 3.16 2.61
C VAL A 170 12.79 3.86 1.31
N VAL A 171 14.07 4.17 1.12
CA VAL A 171 14.64 4.66 -0.15
C VAL A 171 15.73 3.71 -0.61
N ALA A 172 15.57 3.11 -1.78
CA ALA A 172 16.57 2.26 -2.42
C ALA A 172 17.33 3.07 -3.48
N VAL A 173 18.62 3.33 -3.26
CA VAL A 173 19.42 4.24 -4.08
C VAL A 173 20.86 3.76 -4.18
N LYS A 174 21.54 4.05 -5.30
CA LYS A 174 22.97 3.76 -5.41
C LYS A 174 23.76 4.60 -4.42
N LEU A 175 24.70 3.98 -3.72
CA LEU A 175 25.52 4.62 -2.69
C LEU A 175 26.19 5.91 -3.20
N GLN A 176 26.69 5.91 -4.45
CA GLN A 176 27.35 7.08 -5.04
C GLN A 176 26.44 8.29 -5.25
N GLU A 177 25.14 8.08 -5.30
CA GLU A 177 24.17 9.16 -5.43
C GLU A 177 23.92 9.90 -4.10
N CYS A 178 24.36 9.30 -2.98
CA CYS A 178 24.21 9.83 -1.63
C CYS A 178 25.47 10.55 -1.10
N PHE A 179 26.60 10.59 -1.84
CA PHE A 179 27.77 11.35 -1.38
C PHE A 179 27.42 12.81 -1.11
N GLY A 180 27.96 13.37 -0.06
CA GLY A 180 27.64 14.71 0.41
C GLY A 180 26.36 14.80 1.29
N LEU A 181 25.58 13.73 1.39
CA LEU A 181 24.42 13.68 2.29
C LEU A 181 24.90 13.28 3.69
N ALA A 182 25.11 14.29 4.53
CA ALA A 182 25.69 14.09 5.86
C ALA A 182 24.73 13.39 6.82
N GLU A 183 23.43 13.73 6.76
CA GLU A 183 22.40 13.22 7.66
C GLU A 183 21.28 12.54 6.87
N SER A 184 20.65 11.55 7.50
CA SER A 184 19.46 10.93 6.93
C SER A 184 18.28 11.91 6.92
N PRO A 185 17.63 12.15 5.77
CA PRO A 185 16.39 12.92 5.70
C PRO A 185 15.34 12.36 6.65
N ARG A 186 14.56 13.25 7.25
CA ARG A 186 13.51 12.87 8.21
C ARG A 186 12.15 13.34 7.70
N LEU A 187 11.17 12.47 7.82
CA LEU A 187 9.79 12.69 7.39
C LEU A 187 8.87 12.93 8.60
N ALA A 188 7.58 13.15 8.33
CA ALA A 188 6.57 13.42 9.35
C ALA A 188 6.98 14.56 10.31
N GLY A 189 7.40 15.69 9.75
CA GLY A 189 7.83 16.84 10.54
C GLY A 189 9.13 16.58 11.32
N GLY A 190 10.04 15.80 10.79
CA GLY A 190 11.34 15.50 11.40
C GLY A 190 11.32 14.33 12.40
N ARG A 191 10.22 13.59 12.52
CA ARG A 191 10.08 12.52 13.52
C ARG A 191 10.71 11.20 13.08
N VAL A 192 10.64 10.86 11.79
CA VAL A 192 11.03 9.54 11.28
C VAL A 192 12.18 9.65 10.30
N PRO A 193 13.36 9.07 10.58
CA PRO A 193 14.43 9.00 9.59
C PRO A 193 14.05 8.02 8.48
N VAL A 194 14.44 8.37 7.25
CA VAL A 194 14.32 7.48 6.11
C VAL A 194 15.31 6.33 6.26
N LEU A 195 14.85 5.11 5.99
CA LEU A 195 15.71 3.93 5.92
C LEU A 195 16.31 3.81 4.52
N PHE A 196 17.63 3.97 4.41
CA PHE A 196 18.34 3.82 3.15
C PHE A 196 18.72 2.37 2.89
N HIS A 197 18.28 1.82 1.78
CA HIS A 197 18.86 0.64 1.17
C HIS A 197 19.90 1.10 0.16
N LEU A 198 21.16 1.16 0.58
CA LEU A 198 22.27 1.59 -0.25
C LEU A 198 22.66 0.47 -1.21
N LEU A 199 22.71 0.78 -2.49
CA LEU A 199 22.92 -0.19 -3.55
C LEU A 199 24.27 0.03 -4.23
N SER A 200 24.84 -1.07 -4.74
CA SER A 200 25.98 -1.04 -5.64
C SER A 200 25.63 -0.41 -7.00
N PRO A 201 26.61 -0.09 -7.84
CA PRO A 201 26.36 0.33 -9.22
C PRO A 201 25.46 -0.62 -10.01
N ALA A 202 25.53 -1.92 -9.74
CA ALA A 202 24.68 -2.95 -10.34
C ALA A 202 23.34 -3.15 -9.60
N ARG A 203 22.95 -2.21 -8.73
CA ARG A 203 21.71 -2.24 -7.93
C ARG A 203 21.59 -3.43 -6.97
N ARG A 204 22.70 -4.00 -6.51
CA ARG A 204 22.71 -5.04 -5.48
C ARG A 204 22.82 -4.39 -4.09
N PRO A 205 22.15 -4.93 -3.07
CA PRO A 205 22.25 -4.41 -1.70
C PRO A 205 23.71 -4.38 -1.22
N LEU A 206 24.10 -3.25 -0.61
CA LEU A 206 25.40 -3.07 0.05
C LEU A 206 25.24 -2.85 1.55
N ALA A 207 24.30 -2.00 1.94
CA ALA A 207 24.04 -1.67 3.32
C ALA A 207 22.59 -1.18 3.51
N VAL A 208 22.11 -1.29 4.74
CA VAL A 208 20.83 -0.72 5.18
C VAL A 208 21.13 0.16 6.39
N THR A 209 20.72 1.42 6.34
CA THR A 209 20.95 2.36 7.43
C THR A 209 19.87 3.45 7.47
N ASP A 210 19.49 3.88 8.64
CA ASP A 210 18.72 5.09 8.92
C ASP A 210 19.59 6.23 9.48
N ASP A 211 20.89 5.95 9.69
CA ASP A 211 21.91 6.87 10.19
C ASP A 211 23.08 6.92 9.20
N LEU A 212 22.99 7.82 8.21
CA LEU A 212 24.05 8.02 7.23
C LEU A 212 25.33 8.54 7.86
N THR A 213 25.25 9.37 8.90
CA THR A 213 26.43 9.90 9.61
C THR A 213 27.28 8.76 10.15
N SER A 214 26.67 7.84 10.89
CA SER A 214 27.36 6.66 11.44
C SER A 214 27.84 5.72 10.33
N PHE A 215 27.08 5.55 9.26
CA PHE A 215 27.49 4.74 8.13
C PHE A 215 28.75 5.28 7.45
N TRP A 216 28.81 6.59 7.17
CA TRP A 216 29.99 7.21 6.57
C TRP A 216 31.22 7.13 7.47
N SER A 217 31.05 7.28 8.78
CA SER A 217 32.16 7.27 9.77
C SER A 217 32.75 5.88 10.02
N GLY A 218 32.01 4.81 9.73
CA GLY A 218 32.44 3.45 10.09
C GLY A 218 32.30 2.46 8.92
N PRO A 219 31.13 1.86 8.67
CA PRO A 219 30.93 0.77 7.70
C PRO A 219 31.36 1.10 6.27
N TYR A 220 31.28 2.38 5.87
CA TYR A 220 31.65 2.80 4.52
C TYR A 220 33.09 2.44 4.14
N ALA A 221 34.04 2.53 5.06
CA ALA A 221 35.45 2.19 4.79
C ALA A 221 35.60 0.75 4.31
N GLN A 222 34.90 -0.19 4.92
CA GLN A 222 34.89 -1.60 4.50
C GLN A 222 34.19 -1.78 3.14
N VAL A 223 33.02 -1.19 2.96
CA VAL A 223 32.28 -1.21 1.68
C VAL A 223 33.14 -0.65 0.56
N ARG A 224 33.84 0.47 0.79
CA ARG A 224 34.76 1.07 -0.17
C ARG A 224 35.89 0.11 -0.55
N ALA A 225 36.56 -0.50 0.45
CA ALA A 225 37.65 -1.42 0.22
C ALA A 225 37.26 -2.61 -0.66
N GLU A 226 36.08 -3.16 -0.43
CA GLU A 226 35.53 -4.28 -1.19
C GLU A 226 35.07 -3.85 -2.59
N MET A 227 34.35 -2.74 -2.70
CA MET A 227 33.66 -2.35 -3.93
C MET A 227 34.59 -1.67 -4.95
N ARG A 228 35.66 -0.98 -4.53
CA ARG A 228 36.60 -0.34 -5.45
C ARG A 228 37.27 -1.32 -6.40
N GLY A 229 37.55 -2.55 -5.94
CA GLY A 229 38.08 -3.62 -6.77
C GLY A 229 37.05 -4.19 -7.74
N ARG A 230 35.80 -4.29 -7.31
CA ARG A 230 34.70 -4.86 -8.08
C ARG A 230 34.11 -3.88 -9.10
N TYR A 231 34.12 -2.59 -8.79
CA TYR A 231 33.56 -1.51 -9.64
C TYR A 231 34.57 -0.38 -9.82
N PRO A 232 35.73 -0.62 -10.48
CA PRO A 232 36.83 0.36 -10.56
C PRO A 232 36.50 1.61 -11.38
N ARG A 233 35.42 1.56 -12.20
CA ARG A 233 34.97 2.71 -12.99
C ARG A 233 34.04 3.65 -12.26
N HIS A 234 33.69 3.33 -11.02
CA HIS A 234 32.84 4.15 -10.18
C HIS A 234 33.66 4.85 -9.10
N PRO A 235 33.24 6.06 -8.64
CA PRO A 235 33.95 6.77 -7.60
C PRO A 235 33.80 6.06 -6.25
N TRP A 236 34.92 5.88 -5.55
CA TRP A 236 34.99 5.34 -4.20
C TRP A 236 35.91 6.24 -3.35
N PRO A 237 35.46 7.50 -3.06
CA PRO A 237 36.28 8.48 -2.35
C PRO A 237 36.63 8.04 -0.95
N GLU A 238 37.70 8.62 -0.37
CA GLU A 238 38.02 8.44 1.05
C GLU A 238 37.13 9.25 1.94
N ASP A 239 36.79 10.44 1.49
CA ASP A 239 35.85 11.35 2.14
C ASP A 239 34.51 11.37 1.41
N PRO A 240 33.51 10.60 1.88
CA PRO A 240 32.20 10.56 1.25
C PRO A 240 31.36 11.83 1.49
N TRP A 241 31.71 12.65 2.49
CA TRP A 241 30.99 13.89 2.77
C TRP A 241 31.33 15.03 1.79
N ALA A 242 32.62 15.11 1.40
CA ALA A 242 33.09 16.14 0.48
C ALA A 242 33.00 15.71 -0.99
N ALA A 243 32.79 14.44 -1.26
CA ALA A 243 32.77 13.92 -2.62
C ALA A 243 31.50 14.35 -3.36
N PRO A 244 31.60 14.67 -4.68
CA PRO A 244 30.44 14.93 -5.51
C PRO A 244 29.63 13.67 -5.73
N ALA A 245 28.32 13.75 -5.49
CA ALA A 245 27.40 12.67 -5.79
C ALA A 245 27.23 12.47 -7.31
N THR A 246 27.04 11.24 -7.72
CA THR A 246 26.86 10.93 -9.14
C THR A 246 26.03 9.67 -9.37
N ALA A 247 25.15 9.71 -10.35
CA ALA A 247 24.44 8.54 -10.87
C ALA A 247 25.26 7.81 -11.97
N ARG A 248 26.36 8.40 -12.42
CA ARG A 248 27.15 7.97 -13.59
C ARG A 248 28.49 7.35 -13.18
N THR A 249 29.11 6.65 -14.14
CA THR A 249 30.51 6.20 -14.04
C THR A 249 31.47 7.37 -14.26
N ASN A 250 32.71 7.26 -13.77
CA ASN A 250 33.77 8.19 -14.13
C ASN A 250 33.96 8.19 -15.65
N ARG A 251 34.08 9.38 -16.27
CA ARG A 251 34.50 9.49 -17.67
C ARG A 251 35.88 8.90 -17.77
N ARG A 252 36.11 8.09 -18.81
CA ARG A 252 37.48 7.74 -19.26
C ARG A 252 38.16 9.05 -19.70
N ASN A 253 39.24 9.43 -19.03
CA ASN A 253 40.23 10.32 -19.62
C ASN A 253 40.95 9.60 -20.79
#